data_f58cb278b8134a9edad1aac7553c3f74
#
_entry.id   f58cb278b8134a9edad1aac7553c3f74
#
_cell.length_a   1.000
_cell.length_b   1.000
_cell.length_c   1.000
_cell.angle_alpha   90.00
_cell.angle_beta   90.00
_cell.angle_gamma   90.00
#
_symmetry.space_group_name_H-M   'P 1'
#
loop_
_entity.id
_entity.type
_entity.pdbx_description
1 polymer ?
#
loop_
_entity_poly.entity_id
_entity_poly.type
_entity_poly.pdbx_seq_one_letter_code
_entity_poly.pdbx_strand_id
1 'polypeptide(L)'
;METVKVGITETIRVLLEEKKFNTLRDILVTLKPYDIATIFEELQDEKTPLLFRILPKELAAETFVEMDDETQKLLIHGFSDTELKEVVDELFIDDVVDLVEEMPANVVKRILKQADKDTRKTVNELLKYPEDSAGSIMTTEYIVLRPEMTAEQSIKRIRRTGVDKETIYICYVTDDNSKLIGITSVKDLLLSDDDVIVSEIMEENVICVNTLDDQEKVAQMFSNYNFLALPVVDTENRLVGIVTIDDAIDVLQEEATEDIEKMAAVMPSDKPYMKTSVFGIYKKRIPWLLVLMLSATFTSAIISHFESALASVIVLSSFIPMITGTGGNAGSQASVSVIRALSLGEIKFCNAVKVLWKEFRVSILCGVTLAAANFIKLMIFDLNGKENALFIGLVVSLTLIGTIIMAKLIGSFLPMVAHKIGVDPCLLYTSPSPRDLST
;
A
#
# COMPACT_ATOMS: atom_id res chain seq x y z
N MET A 1 -23.18 -0.86 11.87
CA MET A 1 -22.89 0.28 11.00
C MET A 1 -23.41 0.05 9.59
N GLU A 2 -23.12 -1.05 8.90
CA GLU A 2 -23.64 -1.34 7.54
C GLU A 2 -25.16 -1.25 7.38
N THR A 3 -25.94 -1.79 8.30
CA THR A 3 -27.43 -1.72 8.24
C THR A 3 -27.99 -0.30 8.33
N VAL A 4 -27.27 0.62 8.99
CA VAL A 4 -27.67 2.04 9.07
C VAL A 4 -27.30 2.77 7.77
N LYS A 5 -26.13 2.48 7.18
CA LYS A 5 -25.68 3.05 5.90
C LYS A 5 -26.66 2.70 4.77
N VAL A 6 -27.02 1.42 4.62
CA VAL A 6 -27.99 0.96 3.60
C VAL A 6 -29.33 1.69 3.73
N GLY A 7 -29.80 1.95 4.96
CA GLY A 7 -31.03 2.72 5.20
C GLY A 7 -30.92 4.20 4.79
N ILE A 8 -29.74 4.80 4.92
CA ILE A 8 -29.49 6.20 4.54
C ILE A 8 -29.43 6.34 3.01
N THR A 9 -28.70 5.47 2.31
CA THR A 9 -28.62 5.49 0.84
C THR A 9 -29.99 5.36 0.19
N GLU A 10 -30.80 4.42 0.69
CA GLU A 10 -32.19 4.25 0.20
C GLU A 10 -33.07 5.47 0.49
N THR A 11 -32.93 6.07 1.67
CA THR A 11 -33.63 7.31 2.02
C THR A 11 -33.24 8.47 1.09
N ILE A 12 -31.95 8.61 0.79
CA ILE A 12 -31.43 9.62 -0.14
C ILE A 12 -32.02 9.39 -1.54
N ARG A 13 -32.05 8.12 -2.01
CA ARG A 13 -32.66 7.76 -3.31
C ARG A 13 -34.11 8.17 -3.40
N VAL A 14 -34.91 7.86 -2.38
CA VAL A 14 -36.34 8.24 -2.32
C VAL A 14 -36.52 9.76 -2.31
N LEU A 15 -35.78 10.47 -1.47
CA LEU A 15 -35.82 11.93 -1.39
C LEU A 15 -35.38 12.62 -2.69
N LEU A 16 -34.42 12.01 -3.42
CA LEU A 16 -33.97 12.47 -4.72
C LEU A 16 -35.08 12.32 -5.79
N GLU A 17 -35.79 11.20 -5.78
CA GLU A 17 -36.95 10.98 -6.66
C GLU A 17 -38.09 11.95 -6.34
N GLU A 18 -38.31 12.21 -5.05
CA GLU A 18 -39.31 13.18 -4.57
C GLU A 18 -38.88 14.65 -4.75
N LYS A 19 -37.62 14.91 -5.22
CA LYS A 19 -37.01 16.24 -5.41
C LYS A 19 -37.00 17.11 -4.13
N LYS A 20 -36.85 16.45 -2.96
CA LYS A 20 -36.77 17.13 -1.66
C LYS A 20 -35.35 17.59 -1.33
N PHE A 21 -34.82 18.51 -2.13
CA PHE A 21 -33.39 18.93 -2.06
C PHE A 21 -33.00 19.58 -0.74
N ASN A 22 -33.88 20.32 -0.08
CA ASN A 22 -33.58 20.92 1.22
C ASN A 22 -33.34 19.84 2.30
N THR A 23 -34.23 18.83 2.36
CA THR A 23 -34.10 17.71 3.31
C THR A 23 -32.85 16.88 2.99
N LEU A 24 -32.52 16.68 1.70
CA LEU A 24 -31.30 16.02 1.27
C LEU A 24 -30.07 16.77 1.76
N ARG A 25 -30.03 18.08 1.57
CA ARG A 25 -28.94 18.93 2.07
C ARG A 25 -28.80 18.81 3.58
N ASP A 26 -29.90 18.92 4.33
CA ASP A 26 -29.88 18.85 5.79
C ASP A 26 -29.34 17.49 6.28
N ILE A 27 -29.61 16.40 5.57
CA ILE A 27 -29.08 15.06 5.88
C ILE A 27 -27.58 15.00 5.52
N LEU A 28 -27.20 15.37 4.30
CA LEU A 28 -25.84 15.28 3.81
C LEU A 28 -24.86 16.09 4.67
N VAL A 29 -25.22 17.30 5.08
CA VAL A 29 -24.38 18.16 5.95
C VAL A 29 -24.09 17.54 7.32
N THR A 30 -24.90 16.57 7.77
CA THR A 30 -24.63 15.86 9.04
C THR A 30 -23.67 14.68 8.91
N LEU A 31 -23.36 14.26 7.69
CA LEU A 31 -22.48 13.13 7.39
C LEU A 31 -21.02 13.60 7.25
N LYS A 32 -20.11 12.66 7.34
CA LYS A 32 -18.69 12.91 7.07
C LYS A 32 -18.40 12.82 5.57
N PRO A 33 -17.36 13.50 5.04
CA PRO A 33 -16.97 13.48 3.62
C PRO A 33 -16.91 12.07 3.04
N TYR A 34 -16.18 11.17 3.69
CA TYR A 34 -16.06 9.76 3.31
C TYR A 34 -17.40 9.02 3.21
N ASP A 35 -18.34 9.25 4.15
CA ASP A 35 -19.65 8.62 4.10
C ASP A 35 -20.50 9.17 2.93
N ILE A 36 -20.36 10.45 2.61
CA ILE A 36 -21.02 11.09 1.46
C ILE A 36 -20.46 10.54 0.16
N ALA A 37 -19.13 10.44 0.03
CA ALA A 37 -18.44 9.86 -1.13
C ALA A 37 -18.92 8.44 -1.39
N THR A 38 -18.91 7.57 -0.37
CA THR A 38 -19.43 6.19 -0.45
C THR A 38 -20.87 6.14 -0.96
N ILE A 39 -21.75 7.03 -0.47
CA ILE A 39 -23.15 7.11 -0.92
C ILE A 39 -23.23 7.52 -2.39
N PHE A 40 -22.40 8.44 -2.84
CA PHE A 40 -22.38 8.90 -4.23
C PHE A 40 -21.86 7.82 -5.18
N GLU A 41 -20.89 7.03 -4.75
CA GLU A 41 -20.40 5.86 -5.46
C GLU A 41 -21.46 4.75 -5.58
N GLU A 42 -22.22 4.48 -4.50
CA GLU A 42 -23.32 3.51 -4.53
C GLU A 42 -24.48 3.94 -5.42
N LEU A 43 -24.73 5.24 -5.52
CA LEU A 43 -25.81 5.77 -6.34
C LEU A 43 -25.49 5.68 -7.84
N GLN A 44 -24.25 5.90 -8.24
CA GLN A 44 -23.72 5.87 -9.64
C GLN A 44 -24.71 6.41 -10.69
N ASP A 45 -25.43 7.49 -10.36
CA ASP A 45 -26.55 8.00 -11.16
C ASP A 45 -26.11 9.28 -11.89
N GLU A 46 -26.67 9.54 -13.06
CA GLU A 46 -26.59 10.82 -13.78
C GLU A 46 -26.97 12.03 -12.89
N LYS A 47 -27.59 11.77 -11.73
CA LYS A 47 -27.99 12.77 -10.74
C LYS A 47 -26.89 13.09 -9.69
N THR A 48 -25.79 12.36 -9.64
CA THR A 48 -24.69 12.62 -8.70
C THR A 48 -24.16 14.07 -8.78
N PRO A 49 -23.99 14.70 -9.97
CA PRO A 49 -23.62 16.11 -10.05
C PRO A 49 -24.66 17.07 -9.43
N LEU A 50 -25.93 16.68 -9.42
CA LEU A 50 -26.98 17.49 -8.79
C LEU A 50 -26.92 17.41 -7.25
N LEU A 51 -26.62 16.21 -6.71
CA LEU A 51 -26.42 16.02 -5.28
C LEU A 51 -25.17 16.77 -4.80
N PHE A 52 -24.10 16.72 -5.58
CA PHE A 52 -22.86 17.43 -5.27
C PHE A 52 -23.11 18.96 -5.17
N ARG A 53 -23.88 19.54 -6.07
CA ARG A 53 -24.22 20.98 -6.07
C ARG A 53 -25.00 21.48 -4.86
N ILE A 54 -25.63 20.63 -4.09
CA ILE A 54 -26.35 21.01 -2.87
C ILE A 54 -25.47 21.01 -1.62
N LEU A 55 -24.25 20.47 -1.68
CA LEU A 55 -23.29 20.53 -0.59
C LEU A 55 -22.72 21.96 -0.41
N PRO A 56 -22.38 22.35 0.83
CA PRO A 56 -21.52 23.50 1.07
C PRO A 56 -20.15 23.33 0.39
N LYS A 57 -19.50 24.41 -0.03
CA LYS A 57 -18.27 24.35 -0.85
C LYS A 57 -17.14 23.57 -0.18
N GLU A 58 -16.83 23.86 1.08
CA GLU A 58 -15.81 23.16 1.86
C GLU A 58 -16.12 21.65 1.94
N LEU A 59 -17.34 21.28 2.36
CA LEU A 59 -17.76 19.87 2.42
C LEU A 59 -17.79 19.20 1.05
N ALA A 60 -18.08 19.94 -0.02
CA ALA A 60 -18.05 19.42 -1.38
C ALA A 60 -16.62 19.10 -1.83
N ALA A 61 -15.63 19.96 -1.52
CA ALA A 61 -14.23 19.72 -1.83
C ALA A 61 -13.68 18.52 -1.05
N GLU A 62 -13.87 18.49 0.28
CA GLU A 62 -13.49 17.35 1.12
C GLU A 62 -14.14 16.03 0.65
N THR A 63 -15.43 16.07 0.25
CA THR A 63 -16.13 14.88 -0.27
C THR A 63 -15.57 14.47 -1.65
N PHE A 64 -15.14 15.41 -2.47
CA PHE A 64 -14.61 15.15 -3.80
C PHE A 64 -13.29 14.35 -3.76
N VAL A 65 -12.42 14.68 -2.83
CA VAL A 65 -11.14 13.96 -2.59
C VAL A 65 -11.40 12.51 -2.21
N GLU A 66 -12.35 12.26 -1.34
CA GLU A 66 -12.70 10.91 -0.86
C GLU A 66 -13.40 10.02 -1.92
N MET A 67 -13.71 10.54 -3.10
CA MET A 67 -14.37 9.78 -4.18
C MET A 67 -13.36 9.03 -5.02
N ASP A 68 -13.80 7.90 -5.57
CA ASP A 68 -13.01 7.19 -6.58
C ASP A 68 -12.90 7.94 -7.92
N ASP A 69 -11.86 7.64 -8.68
CA ASP A 69 -11.56 8.22 -10.00
C ASP A 69 -12.78 8.25 -10.96
N GLU A 70 -13.64 7.21 -10.95
CA GLU A 70 -14.76 7.14 -11.90
C GLU A 70 -15.84 8.14 -11.54
N THR A 71 -16.12 8.29 -10.24
CA THR A 71 -17.08 9.27 -9.72
C THR A 71 -16.53 10.69 -9.88
N GLN A 72 -15.25 10.92 -9.60
CA GLN A 72 -14.60 12.20 -9.85
C GLN A 72 -14.64 12.59 -11.34
N LYS A 73 -14.32 11.66 -12.25
CA LYS A 73 -14.42 11.85 -13.70
C LYS A 73 -15.84 12.20 -14.14
N LEU A 74 -16.84 11.50 -13.61
CA LEU A 74 -18.25 11.76 -13.88
C LEU A 74 -18.64 13.19 -13.44
N LEU A 75 -18.22 13.60 -12.25
CA LEU A 75 -18.47 14.94 -11.73
C LEU A 75 -17.78 16.02 -12.59
N ILE A 76 -16.49 15.85 -12.91
CA ILE A 76 -15.73 16.80 -13.72
C ILE A 76 -16.35 16.95 -15.11
N HIS A 77 -16.86 15.88 -15.70
CA HIS A 77 -17.58 15.96 -16.98
C HIS A 77 -18.91 16.74 -16.86
N GLY A 78 -19.57 16.63 -15.70
CA GLY A 78 -20.83 17.34 -15.42
C GLY A 78 -20.67 18.78 -14.96
N PHE A 79 -19.46 19.21 -14.57
CA PHE A 79 -19.18 20.56 -14.08
C PHE A 79 -19.06 21.57 -15.23
N SER A 80 -19.52 22.77 -15.00
CA SER A 80 -19.10 23.97 -15.75
C SER A 80 -17.65 24.33 -15.39
N ASP A 81 -17.03 25.18 -16.21
CA ASP A 81 -15.66 25.65 -15.91
C ASP A 81 -15.58 26.45 -14.59
N THR A 82 -16.67 27.11 -14.21
CA THR A 82 -16.78 27.85 -12.94
C THR A 82 -16.86 26.91 -11.75
N GLU A 83 -17.69 25.86 -11.84
CA GLU A 83 -17.81 24.86 -10.78
C GLU A 83 -16.51 24.08 -10.57
N LEU A 84 -15.85 23.68 -11.67
CA LEU A 84 -14.56 23.03 -11.59
C LEU A 84 -13.51 23.92 -10.91
N LYS A 85 -13.50 25.22 -11.25
CA LYS A 85 -12.61 26.17 -10.60
C LYS A 85 -12.89 26.28 -9.11
N GLU A 86 -14.15 26.38 -8.70
CA GLU A 86 -14.54 26.47 -7.29
C GLU A 86 -14.11 25.22 -6.49
N VAL A 87 -14.14 24.02 -7.08
CA VAL A 87 -13.65 22.81 -6.44
C VAL A 87 -12.13 22.85 -6.34
N VAL A 88 -11.42 23.12 -7.42
CA VAL A 88 -9.95 23.16 -7.46
C VAL A 88 -9.35 24.22 -6.53
N ASP A 89 -10.04 25.37 -6.39
CA ASP A 89 -9.58 26.45 -5.49
C ASP A 89 -9.73 26.11 -3.99
N GLU A 90 -10.55 25.09 -3.64
CA GLU A 90 -10.74 24.62 -2.24
C GLU A 90 -9.91 23.37 -1.92
N LEU A 91 -9.30 22.69 -2.91
CA LEU A 91 -8.46 21.51 -2.70
C LEU A 91 -7.05 21.92 -2.24
N PHE A 92 -6.45 21.08 -1.41
CA PHE A 92 -5.02 21.18 -1.11
C PHE A 92 -4.17 20.80 -2.33
N ILE A 93 -2.90 21.18 -2.29
CA ILE A 93 -2.04 21.11 -3.49
C ILE A 93 -1.68 19.66 -3.87
N ASP A 94 -1.50 18.80 -2.91
CA ASP A 94 -1.31 17.36 -3.04
C ASP A 94 -2.52 16.70 -3.67
N ASP A 95 -3.73 16.95 -3.16
CA ASP A 95 -5.00 16.47 -3.76
C ASP A 95 -5.13 16.88 -5.23
N VAL A 96 -4.70 18.09 -5.58
CA VAL A 96 -4.70 18.54 -6.99
C VAL A 96 -3.65 17.80 -7.82
N VAL A 97 -2.51 17.43 -7.23
CA VAL A 97 -1.47 16.63 -7.90
C VAL A 97 -2.00 15.23 -8.18
N ASP A 98 -2.55 14.55 -7.17
CA ASP A 98 -3.11 13.21 -7.29
C ASP A 98 -4.24 13.16 -8.32
N LEU A 99 -5.15 14.15 -8.26
CA LEU A 99 -6.21 14.30 -9.25
C LEU A 99 -5.67 14.46 -10.68
N VAL A 100 -4.55 15.16 -10.86
CA VAL A 100 -3.93 15.36 -12.18
C VAL A 100 -3.23 14.09 -12.67
N GLU A 101 -2.61 13.32 -11.79
CA GLU A 101 -1.93 12.06 -12.13
C GLU A 101 -2.93 10.98 -12.58
N GLU A 102 -4.07 10.89 -11.93
CA GLU A 102 -5.10 9.88 -12.21
C GLU A 102 -6.00 10.21 -13.41
N MET A 103 -6.04 11.48 -13.83
CA MET A 103 -6.99 11.92 -14.84
C MET A 103 -6.45 11.83 -16.29
N PRO A 104 -7.32 11.54 -17.28
CA PRO A 104 -6.96 11.61 -18.69
C PRO A 104 -6.47 13.00 -19.11
N ALA A 105 -5.51 13.07 -20.04
CA ALA A 105 -4.84 14.30 -20.47
C ALA A 105 -5.77 15.45 -20.91
N ASN A 106 -6.97 15.17 -21.41
CA ASN A 106 -7.97 16.18 -21.75
C ASN A 106 -8.62 16.81 -20.51
N VAL A 107 -8.81 16.02 -19.45
CA VAL A 107 -9.33 16.49 -18.14
C VAL A 107 -8.25 17.29 -17.41
N VAL A 108 -7.02 16.78 -17.36
CA VAL A 108 -5.84 17.48 -16.81
C VAL A 108 -5.70 18.89 -17.40
N LYS A 109 -5.77 19.03 -18.73
CA LYS A 109 -5.72 20.34 -19.38
C LYS A 109 -6.84 21.27 -18.93
N ARG A 110 -8.01 20.73 -18.64
CA ARG A 110 -9.16 21.51 -18.19
C ARG A 110 -8.97 21.96 -16.74
N ILE A 111 -8.51 21.07 -15.85
CA ILE A 111 -8.19 21.35 -14.44
C ILE A 111 -7.12 22.45 -14.37
N LEU A 112 -5.96 22.22 -14.97
CA LEU A 112 -4.84 23.16 -14.96
C LEU A 112 -5.17 24.51 -15.62
N LYS A 113 -6.15 24.57 -16.52
CA LYS A 113 -6.62 25.82 -17.11
C LYS A 113 -7.44 26.65 -16.12
N GLN A 114 -8.19 26.01 -15.24
CA GLN A 114 -9.02 26.67 -14.24
C GLN A 114 -8.24 27.04 -12.97
N ALA A 115 -7.21 26.27 -12.61
CA ALA A 115 -6.32 26.57 -11.51
C ALA A 115 -5.63 27.93 -11.68
N ASP A 116 -5.36 28.61 -10.60
CA ASP A 116 -4.64 29.88 -10.60
C ASP A 116 -3.16 29.68 -11.05
N LYS A 117 -2.40 30.78 -11.16
CA LYS A 117 -1.04 30.69 -11.65
C LYS A 117 -0.06 30.07 -10.69
N ASP A 118 -0.27 30.29 -9.40
CA ASP A 118 0.62 29.81 -8.34
C ASP A 118 0.37 28.32 -8.10
N THR A 119 -0.87 27.91 -7.96
CA THR A 119 -1.28 26.49 -7.90
C THR A 119 -0.77 25.71 -9.12
N ARG A 120 -1.00 26.23 -10.34
CA ARG A 120 -0.51 25.58 -11.57
C ARG A 120 1.01 25.43 -11.59
N LYS A 121 1.74 26.43 -11.11
CA LYS A 121 3.21 26.38 -11.05
C LYS A 121 3.66 25.32 -10.08
N THR A 122 3.06 25.28 -8.88
CA THR A 122 3.41 24.32 -7.82
C THR A 122 3.08 22.90 -8.25
N VAL A 123 1.88 22.65 -8.78
CA VAL A 123 1.51 21.32 -9.34
C VAL A 123 2.51 20.86 -10.39
N ASN A 124 2.88 21.74 -11.36
CA ASN A 124 3.88 21.38 -12.38
C ASN A 124 5.31 21.21 -11.81
N GLU A 125 5.60 21.71 -10.62
CA GLU A 125 6.86 21.44 -9.91
C GLU A 125 6.82 20.11 -9.18
N LEU A 126 5.70 19.77 -8.54
CA LEU A 126 5.49 18.51 -7.82
C LEU A 126 5.47 17.33 -8.80
N LEU A 127 4.76 17.41 -9.91
CA LEU A 127 4.72 16.40 -10.98
C LEU A 127 6.09 16.06 -11.62
N LYS A 128 7.17 16.73 -11.25
CA LYS A 128 8.53 16.38 -11.70
C LYS A 128 9.23 15.38 -10.80
N TYR A 129 8.73 15.20 -9.59
CA TYR A 129 9.29 14.19 -8.70
C TYR A 129 8.92 12.80 -9.24
N PRO A 130 9.78 11.80 -9.03
CA PRO A 130 9.45 10.43 -9.40
C PRO A 130 8.19 9.95 -8.66
N GLU A 131 7.35 9.18 -9.33
CA GLU A 131 6.31 8.38 -8.68
C GLU A 131 6.91 7.58 -7.51
N ASP A 132 6.13 7.25 -6.50
CA ASP A 132 6.54 6.50 -5.30
C ASP A 132 7.66 7.16 -4.47
N SER A 133 7.85 8.47 -4.58
CA SER A 133 8.86 9.23 -3.80
C SER A 133 8.20 10.13 -2.75
N ALA A 134 8.95 10.54 -1.70
CA ALA A 134 8.50 11.54 -0.73
C ALA A 134 8.07 12.86 -1.41
N GLY A 135 8.64 13.18 -2.55
CA GLY A 135 8.33 14.38 -3.31
C GLY A 135 7.00 14.31 -4.07
N SER A 136 6.51 13.09 -4.42
CA SER A 136 5.20 12.93 -5.08
C SER A 136 4.04 13.03 -4.10
N ILE A 137 4.22 12.58 -2.87
CA ILE A 137 3.18 12.56 -1.82
C ILE A 137 3.24 13.73 -0.84
N MET A 138 4.03 14.77 -1.12
CA MET A 138 4.18 15.89 -0.19
C MET A 138 3.27 17.07 -0.55
N THR A 139 2.76 17.74 0.48
CA THR A 139 2.13 19.05 0.34
C THR A 139 3.12 20.19 0.61
N THR A 140 2.87 21.35 -0.02
CA THR A 140 3.64 22.58 0.24
C THR A 140 2.94 23.53 1.21
N GLU A 141 1.84 23.09 1.79
CA GLU A 141 0.93 23.91 2.61
C GLU A 141 1.19 23.73 4.10
N TYR A 142 2.34 24.19 4.58
CA TYR A 142 2.81 24.11 5.96
C TYR A 142 3.11 25.49 6.57
N ILE A 143 3.30 25.52 7.89
CA ILE A 143 3.63 26.74 8.63
C ILE A 143 5.14 26.86 8.81
N VAL A 144 5.69 27.98 8.35
CA VAL A 144 7.10 28.34 8.56
C VAL A 144 7.23 29.47 9.59
N LEU A 145 8.10 29.26 10.57
CA LEU A 145 8.49 30.26 11.58
C LEU A 145 9.96 30.63 11.39
N ARG A 146 10.35 31.77 11.99
CA ARG A 146 11.74 32.20 12.07
C ARG A 146 12.25 32.06 13.50
N PRO A 147 13.52 31.72 13.72
CA PRO A 147 14.08 31.49 15.05
C PRO A 147 14.00 32.71 15.97
N GLU A 148 13.99 33.93 15.41
CA GLU A 148 13.93 35.19 16.17
C GLU A 148 12.50 35.60 16.53
N MET A 149 11.48 34.94 16.04
CA MET A 149 10.09 35.25 16.39
C MET A 149 9.80 34.86 17.81
N THR A 150 8.98 35.70 18.52
CA THR A 150 8.45 35.30 19.83
C THR A 150 7.27 34.35 19.71
N ALA A 151 6.92 33.68 20.79
CA ALA A 151 5.75 32.80 20.84
C ALA A 151 4.47 33.55 20.45
N GLU A 152 4.26 34.76 20.95
CA GLU A 152 3.12 35.61 20.58
C GLU A 152 3.10 35.93 19.07
N GLN A 153 4.26 36.29 18.50
CA GLN A 153 4.36 36.58 17.07
C GLN A 153 4.07 35.35 16.21
N SER A 154 4.54 34.18 16.66
CA SER A 154 4.32 32.91 15.98
C SER A 154 2.84 32.52 15.99
N ILE A 155 2.16 32.65 17.13
CA ILE A 155 0.72 32.40 17.25
C ILE A 155 -0.08 33.38 16.36
N LYS A 156 0.30 34.65 16.33
CA LYS A 156 -0.33 35.65 15.43
C LYS A 156 -0.12 35.28 13.97
N ARG A 157 1.05 34.78 13.58
CA ARG A 157 1.33 34.28 12.24
C ARG A 157 0.46 33.10 11.89
N ILE A 158 0.40 32.09 12.76
CA ILE A 158 -0.45 30.89 12.60
C ILE A 158 -1.91 31.29 12.38
N ARG A 159 -2.46 32.15 13.23
CA ARG A 159 -3.85 32.63 13.10
C ARG A 159 -4.14 33.33 11.78
N ARG A 160 -3.14 33.97 11.15
CA ARG A 160 -3.28 34.69 9.90
C ARG A 160 -3.12 33.81 8.66
N THR A 161 -2.21 32.81 8.72
CA THR A 161 -1.82 32.02 7.56
C THR A 161 -2.22 30.55 7.64
N GLY A 162 -2.71 30.09 8.80
CA GLY A 162 -2.99 28.68 9.01
C GLY A 162 -4.35 28.20 8.47
N VAL A 163 -5.19 29.12 7.96
CA VAL A 163 -6.50 28.75 7.38
C VAL A 163 -6.29 27.97 6.09
N ASP A 164 -5.26 28.36 5.30
CA ASP A 164 -4.95 27.78 4.01
C ASP A 164 -3.78 26.79 4.13
N LYS A 165 -3.65 26.09 5.27
CA LYS A 165 -2.57 25.12 5.51
C LYS A 165 -3.14 23.78 5.88
N GLU A 166 -2.54 22.75 5.35
CA GLU A 166 -2.91 21.34 5.56
C GLU A 166 -2.93 21.01 7.07
N THR A 167 -1.87 21.39 7.76
CA THR A 167 -1.80 21.25 9.22
C THR A 167 -1.10 22.42 9.88
N ILE A 168 -1.55 22.75 11.09
CA ILE A 168 -0.93 23.76 11.96
C ILE A 168 -0.28 23.16 13.20
N TYR A 169 -0.44 21.84 13.43
CA TYR A 169 0.01 21.20 14.68
C TYR A 169 1.52 21.27 14.88
N ILE A 170 2.28 21.17 13.78
CA ILE A 170 3.73 21.29 13.75
C ILE A 170 4.11 22.48 12.87
N CYS A 171 4.98 23.34 13.41
CA CYS A 171 5.52 24.48 12.70
C CYS A 171 7.02 24.27 12.46
N TYR A 172 7.47 24.58 11.28
CA TYR A 172 8.84 24.35 10.82
C TYR A 172 9.64 25.63 10.94
N VAL A 173 10.82 25.52 11.56
CA VAL A 173 11.71 26.68 11.73
C VAL A 173 12.81 26.63 10.70
N THR A 174 12.91 27.69 9.89
CA THR A 174 13.91 27.78 8.82
C THR A 174 14.78 29.04 8.96
N ASP A 175 16.01 28.93 8.46
CA ASP A 175 16.90 30.10 8.29
C ASP A 175 16.49 30.98 7.08
N ASP A 176 17.27 32.03 6.81
CA ASP A 176 17.03 32.94 5.68
C ASP A 176 17.16 32.26 4.30
N ASN A 177 17.84 31.13 4.23
CA ASN A 177 18.01 30.32 3.02
C ASN A 177 16.97 29.18 2.89
N SER A 178 15.91 29.20 3.73
CA SER A 178 14.88 28.15 3.83
C SER A 178 15.40 26.79 4.29
N LYS A 179 16.59 26.71 4.87
CA LYS A 179 17.09 25.46 5.46
C LYS A 179 16.33 25.15 6.74
N LEU A 180 15.93 23.90 6.89
CA LEU A 180 15.28 23.41 8.08
C LEU A 180 16.28 23.35 9.24
N ILE A 181 16.02 24.12 10.32
CA ILE A 181 16.87 24.21 11.51
C ILE A 181 16.20 23.72 12.78
N GLY A 182 14.87 23.59 12.78
CA GLY A 182 14.12 23.10 13.92
C GLY A 182 12.63 22.93 13.63
N ILE A 183 11.94 22.34 14.58
CA ILE A 183 10.46 22.25 14.60
C ILE A 183 9.95 22.69 15.95
N THR A 184 8.72 23.18 15.99
CA THR A 184 8.01 23.45 17.24
C THR A 184 6.54 23.11 17.08
N SER A 185 5.90 22.60 18.12
CA SER A 185 4.47 22.33 18.07
C SER A 185 3.66 23.57 18.48
N VAL A 186 2.43 23.68 17.98
CA VAL A 186 1.49 24.71 18.47
C VAL A 186 1.26 24.57 19.97
N LYS A 187 1.31 23.36 20.52
CA LYS A 187 1.23 23.12 21.96
C LYS A 187 2.35 23.82 22.72
N ASP A 188 3.60 23.68 22.23
CA ASP A 188 4.76 24.29 22.90
C ASP A 188 4.69 25.82 22.84
N LEU A 189 4.26 26.38 21.70
CA LEU A 189 4.01 27.82 21.55
C LEU A 189 2.92 28.34 22.50
N LEU A 190 1.84 27.58 22.72
CA LEU A 190 0.74 27.97 23.61
C LEU A 190 1.08 27.83 25.08
N LEU A 191 2.04 26.98 25.45
CA LEU A 191 2.47 26.76 26.82
C LEU A 191 3.69 27.61 27.23
N SER A 192 4.34 28.27 26.29
CA SER A 192 5.46 29.19 26.52
C SER A 192 4.96 30.58 26.85
N ASP A 193 5.77 31.37 27.56
CA ASP A 193 5.49 32.78 27.76
C ASP A 193 5.57 33.56 26.44
N ASP A 194 4.79 34.63 26.31
CA ASP A 194 4.59 35.37 25.06
C ASP A 194 5.88 35.96 24.46
N ASP A 195 6.87 36.25 25.30
CA ASP A 195 8.15 36.90 24.93
C ASP A 195 9.28 35.90 24.64
N VAL A 196 9.09 34.60 24.90
CA VAL A 196 10.08 33.58 24.62
C VAL A 196 10.25 33.44 23.11
N ILE A 197 11.51 33.36 22.63
CA ILE A 197 11.83 33.24 21.19
C ILE A 197 11.78 31.77 20.74
N VAL A 198 11.38 31.56 19.50
CA VAL A 198 11.22 30.23 18.91
C VAL A 198 12.49 29.39 18.98
N SER A 199 13.67 29.99 18.85
CA SER A 199 14.95 29.30 18.97
C SER A 199 15.23 28.70 20.35
N GLU A 200 14.55 29.13 21.39
CA GLU A 200 14.70 28.55 22.74
C GLU A 200 13.76 27.37 23.01
N ILE A 201 12.67 27.26 22.22
CA ILE A 201 11.62 26.24 22.42
C ILE A 201 11.58 25.21 21.28
N MET A 202 12.27 25.48 20.15
CA MET A 202 12.29 24.55 19.03
C MET A 202 13.14 23.31 19.34
N GLU A 203 12.76 22.19 18.75
CA GLU A 203 13.57 20.99 18.71
C GLU A 203 14.51 21.07 17.50
N GLU A 204 15.84 21.05 17.75
CA GLU A 204 16.85 21.15 16.68
C GLU A 204 17.16 19.81 16.00
N ASN A 205 16.92 18.68 16.69
CA ASN A 205 17.18 17.35 16.15
C ASN A 205 16.00 16.85 15.32
N VAL A 206 15.78 17.47 14.18
CA VAL A 206 14.63 17.18 13.30
C VAL A 206 14.90 15.93 12.47
N ILE A 207 13.97 14.98 12.54
CA ILE A 207 13.91 13.87 11.59
C ILE A 207 13.21 14.40 10.33
N CYS A 208 13.87 14.29 9.18
CA CYS A 208 13.37 14.71 7.89
C CYS A 208 13.68 13.65 6.83
N VAL A 209 13.00 13.71 5.69
CA VAL A 209 13.23 12.87 4.52
C VAL A 209 13.64 13.73 3.33
N ASN A 210 14.34 13.11 2.37
CA ASN A 210 14.68 13.78 1.12
C ASN A 210 13.55 13.58 0.09
N THR A 211 13.37 14.53 -0.83
CA THR A 211 12.37 14.45 -1.90
C THR A 211 12.43 13.17 -2.75
N LEU A 212 13.60 12.51 -2.81
CA LEU A 212 13.80 11.28 -3.58
C LEU A 212 13.80 10.01 -2.70
N ASP A 213 13.49 10.13 -1.41
CA ASP A 213 13.32 8.96 -0.57
C ASP A 213 12.03 8.22 -0.97
N ASP A 214 12.08 6.90 -0.89
CA ASP A 214 10.98 6.00 -1.23
C ASP A 214 9.79 6.19 -0.28
N GLN A 215 8.56 6.24 -0.83
CA GLN A 215 7.32 6.50 -0.07
C GLN A 215 7.04 5.44 0.99
N GLU A 216 7.33 4.14 0.72
CA GLU A 216 7.14 3.07 1.70
C GLU A 216 8.01 3.32 2.94
N LYS A 217 9.27 3.73 2.72
CA LYS A 217 10.18 4.08 3.81
C LYS A 217 9.71 5.29 4.61
N VAL A 218 9.15 6.30 3.94
CA VAL A 218 8.56 7.49 4.59
C VAL A 218 7.37 7.07 5.44
N ALA A 219 6.44 6.32 4.89
CA ALA A 219 5.25 5.83 5.60
C ALA A 219 5.63 4.94 6.80
N GLN A 220 6.69 4.13 6.68
CA GLN A 220 7.21 3.32 7.78
C GLN A 220 7.78 4.17 8.93
N MET A 221 8.34 5.37 8.63
CA MET A 221 8.79 6.31 9.67
C MET A 221 7.63 6.85 10.49
N PHE A 222 6.47 7.13 9.90
CA PHE A 222 5.26 7.51 10.65
C PHE A 222 4.86 6.44 11.66
N SER A 223 4.85 5.17 11.25
CA SER A 223 4.57 4.04 12.14
C SER A 223 5.59 3.90 13.28
N ASN A 224 6.88 4.16 13.01
CA ASN A 224 7.95 3.97 13.99
C ASN A 224 8.02 5.10 15.02
N TYR A 225 7.75 6.35 14.62
CA TYR A 225 7.93 7.54 15.44
C TYR A 225 6.64 8.21 15.87
N ASN A 226 5.47 7.74 15.39
CA ASN A 226 4.15 8.32 15.65
C ASN A 226 4.07 9.81 15.24
N PHE A 227 4.63 10.17 14.11
CA PHE A 227 4.55 11.53 13.59
C PHE A 227 3.13 11.87 13.12
N LEU A 228 2.77 13.15 13.17
CA LEU A 228 1.57 13.70 12.54
C LEU A 228 1.88 14.30 11.17
N ALA A 229 3.09 14.81 11.00
CA ALA A 229 3.63 15.32 9.75
C ALA A 229 5.16 15.19 9.77
N LEU A 230 5.76 14.95 8.60
CA LEU A 230 7.19 14.73 8.42
C LEU A 230 7.74 15.73 7.40
N PRO A 231 8.75 16.55 7.74
CA PRO A 231 9.31 17.52 6.80
C PRO A 231 10.12 16.84 5.68
N VAL A 232 9.89 17.32 4.46
CA VAL A 232 10.61 16.93 3.26
C VAL A 232 11.61 18.03 2.88
N VAL A 233 12.84 17.63 2.66
CA VAL A 233 13.92 18.55 2.30
C VAL A 233 14.56 18.19 0.96
N ASP A 234 15.13 19.19 0.30
CA ASP A 234 15.94 18.99 -0.89
C ASP A 234 17.38 18.54 -0.55
N THR A 235 18.21 18.33 -1.55
CA THR A 235 19.63 17.94 -1.39
C THR A 235 20.48 18.99 -0.67
N GLU A 236 20.00 20.25 -0.56
CA GLU A 236 20.66 21.34 0.17
C GLU A 236 20.09 21.54 1.60
N ASN A 237 19.22 20.61 2.05
CA ASN A 237 18.52 20.65 3.34
C ASN A 237 17.54 21.82 3.46
N ARG A 238 16.98 22.30 2.33
CA ARG A 238 15.89 23.30 2.35
C ARG A 238 14.58 22.59 2.48
N LEU A 239 13.71 23.12 3.33
CA LEU A 239 12.35 22.62 3.47
C LEU A 239 11.55 22.94 2.18
N VAL A 240 11.05 21.89 1.54
CA VAL A 240 10.29 21.99 0.28
C VAL A 240 8.84 21.55 0.43
N GLY A 241 8.54 20.68 1.39
CA GLY A 241 7.20 20.18 1.64
C GLY A 241 7.11 19.46 2.98
N ILE A 242 5.95 18.90 3.23
CA ILE A 242 5.69 17.97 4.34
C ILE A 242 4.86 16.80 3.79
N VAL A 243 4.99 15.64 4.40
CA VAL A 243 4.06 14.52 4.24
C VAL A 243 3.22 14.47 5.50
N THR A 244 1.92 14.22 5.37
CA THR A 244 0.99 14.12 6.51
C THR A 244 0.73 12.66 6.90
N ILE A 245 0.06 12.44 8.02
CA ILE A 245 -0.20 11.08 8.53
C ILE A 245 -1.24 10.33 7.70
N ASP A 246 -2.23 11.03 7.15
CA ASP A 246 -3.27 10.52 6.28
C ASP A 246 -2.68 9.97 4.98
N ASP A 247 -1.88 10.76 4.24
CA ASP A 247 -1.14 10.29 3.06
C ASP A 247 -0.25 9.08 3.39
N ALA A 248 0.45 9.15 4.53
CA ALA A 248 1.29 8.02 4.96
C ALA A 248 0.49 6.74 5.25
N ILE A 249 -0.77 6.85 5.73
CA ILE A 249 -1.66 5.70 5.94
C ILE A 249 -2.10 5.13 4.60
N ASP A 250 -2.43 5.97 3.63
CA ASP A 250 -2.85 5.54 2.29
C ASP A 250 -1.70 4.81 1.57
N VAL A 251 -0.49 5.37 1.60
CA VAL A 251 0.71 4.68 1.11
C VAL A 251 0.91 3.33 1.79
N LEU A 252 0.77 3.22 3.13
CA LEU A 252 0.90 1.93 3.82
C LEU A 252 -0.14 0.91 3.37
N GLN A 253 -1.35 1.34 3.05
CA GLN A 253 -2.42 0.47 2.55
C GLN A 253 -2.17 0.04 1.11
N GLU A 254 -1.71 0.94 0.26
CA GLU A 254 -1.34 0.67 -1.13
C GLU A 254 -0.18 -0.32 -1.22
N GLU A 255 0.91 -0.07 -0.51
CA GLU A 255 2.09 -0.94 -0.44
C GLU A 255 1.71 -2.34 0.10
N ALA A 256 0.88 -2.41 1.15
CA ALA A 256 0.41 -3.69 1.68
C ALA A 256 -0.43 -4.46 0.65
N THR A 257 -1.24 -3.77 -0.15
CA THR A 257 -2.05 -4.35 -1.22
C THR A 257 -1.17 -4.83 -2.36
N GLU A 258 -0.21 -4.00 -2.78
CA GLU A 258 0.78 -4.33 -3.80
C GLU A 258 1.59 -5.58 -3.41
N ASP A 259 2.07 -5.65 -2.17
CA ASP A 259 2.80 -6.79 -1.62
C ASP A 259 1.97 -8.08 -1.69
N ILE A 260 0.68 -8.02 -1.31
CA ILE A 260 -0.25 -9.17 -1.39
C ILE A 260 -0.43 -9.60 -2.85
N GLU A 261 -0.64 -8.68 -3.78
CA GLU A 261 -0.81 -8.99 -5.20
C GLU A 261 0.47 -9.56 -5.82
N LYS A 262 1.64 -9.01 -5.53
CA LYS A 262 2.95 -9.53 -5.93
C LYS A 262 3.19 -10.94 -5.37
N MET A 263 2.89 -11.17 -4.10
CA MET A 263 2.97 -12.51 -3.50
C MET A 263 2.00 -13.51 -4.14
N ALA A 264 0.85 -13.06 -4.64
CA ALA A 264 -0.10 -13.89 -5.36
C ALA A 264 0.25 -14.07 -6.86
N ALA A 265 1.39 -13.53 -7.33
CA ALA A 265 1.78 -13.54 -8.74
C ALA A 265 0.78 -12.83 -9.67
N VAL A 266 0.21 -11.76 -9.18
CA VAL A 266 -0.66 -10.86 -9.94
C VAL A 266 0.06 -9.53 -10.08
N MET A 267 -0.01 -8.89 -11.23
CA MET A 267 0.50 -7.53 -11.39
C MET A 267 -0.38 -6.55 -10.61
N PRO A 268 0.19 -5.60 -9.87
CA PRO A 268 -0.53 -4.64 -9.03
C PRO A 268 -1.66 -3.90 -9.77
N SER A 269 -2.67 -3.47 -9.02
CA SER A 269 -3.85 -2.80 -9.55
C SER A 269 -4.33 -1.69 -8.64
N ASP A 270 -4.30 -0.46 -9.13
CA ASP A 270 -4.82 0.73 -8.45
C ASP A 270 -6.37 0.78 -8.46
N LYS A 271 -7.02 -0.16 -9.20
CA LYS A 271 -8.47 -0.18 -9.36
C LYS A 271 -9.13 -1.25 -8.50
N PRO A 272 -10.24 -0.95 -7.84
CA PRO A 272 -11.04 -1.92 -7.13
C PRO A 272 -11.45 -3.10 -8.02
N TYR A 273 -11.48 -4.31 -7.46
CA TYR A 273 -11.72 -5.55 -8.20
C TYR A 273 -13.01 -5.50 -9.04
N MET A 274 -14.12 -4.97 -8.50
CA MET A 274 -15.41 -4.91 -9.20
C MET A 274 -15.41 -3.92 -10.38
N LYS A 275 -14.54 -2.91 -10.35
CA LYS A 275 -14.41 -1.88 -11.39
C LYS A 275 -13.39 -2.26 -12.47
N THR A 276 -12.53 -3.25 -12.21
CA THR A 276 -11.55 -3.72 -13.18
C THR A 276 -12.22 -4.61 -14.24
N SER A 277 -12.01 -4.31 -15.52
CA SER A 277 -12.56 -5.10 -16.62
C SER A 277 -11.99 -6.52 -16.61
N VAL A 278 -12.79 -7.50 -17.10
CA VAL A 278 -12.36 -8.90 -17.23
C VAL A 278 -11.05 -9.02 -18.03
N PHE A 279 -10.89 -8.24 -19.09
CA PHE A 279 -9.68 -8.22 -19.89
C PHE A 279 -8.50 -7.59 -19.16
N GLY A 280 -8.75 -6.59 -18.33
CA GLY A 280 -7.74 -5.98 -17.43
C GLY A 280 -7.19 -7.02 -16.45
N ILE A 281 -8.07 -7.73 -15.75
CA ILE A 281 -7.70 -8.82 -14.82
C ILE A 281 -6.92 -9.92 -15.55
N TYR A 282 -7.38 -10.34 -16.74
CA TYR A 282 -6.68 -11.32 -17.57
C TYR A 282 -5.24 -10.87 -17.89
N LYS A 283 -5.06 -9.62 -18.36
CA LYS A 283 -3.76 -9.07 -18.73
C LYS A 283 -2.77 -9.04 -17.56
N LYS A 284 -3.26 -8.81 -16.34
CA LYS A 284 -2.45 -8.77 -15.13
C LYS A 284 -2.03 -10.16 -14.63
N ARG A 285 -2.79 -11.21 -14.93
CA ARG A 285 -2.51 -12.58 -14.45
C ARG A 285 -1.75 -13.43 -15.45
N ILE A 286 -1.99 -13.28 -16.76
CA ILE A 286 -1.48 -14.21 -17.80
C ILE A 286 0.05 -14.26 -17.90
N PRO A 287 0.83 -13.15 -17.81
CA PRO A 287 2.28 -13.21 -17.93
C PRO A 287 2.90 -14.16 -16.91
N TRP A 288 2.43 -14.08 -15.68
CA TRP A 288 2.97 -14.91 -14.60
C TRP A 288 2.54 -16.38 -14.72
N LEU A 289 1.30 -16.65 -15.10
CA LEU A 289 0.84 -18.02 -15.37
C LEU A 289 1.65 -18.69 -16.47
N LEU A 290 2.08 -17.94 -17.50
CA LEU A 290 2.98 -18.45 -18.54
C LEU A 290 4.38 -18.80 -18.00
N VAL A 291 4.92 -17.98 -17.11
CA VAL A 291 6.20 -18.27 -16.43
C VAL A 291 6.09 -19.53 -15.57
N LEU A 292 5.00 -19.68 -14.81
CA LEU A 292 4.75 -20.88 -14.00
C LEU A 292 4.58 -22.13 -14.87
N MET A 293 3.90 -22.03 -16.00
CA MET A 293 3.76 -23.13 -16.97
C MET A 293 5.12 -23.55 -17.54
N LEU A 294 6.01 -22.59 -17.86
CA LEU A 294 7.38 -22.91 -18.29
C LEU A 294 8.15 -23.61 -17.17
N SER A 295 8.03 -23.17 -15.94
CA SER A 295 8.64 -23.82 -14.77
C SER A 295 8.16 -25.26 -14.61
N ALA A 296 6.87 -25.54 -14.81
CA ALA A 296 6.31 -26.87 -14.73
C ALA A 296 6.90 -27.84 -15.80
N THR A 297 7.32 -27.33 -16.95
CA THR A 297 7.98 -28.17 -17.99
C THR A 297 9.34 -28.70 -17.52
N PHE A 298 10.08 -27.94 -16.72
CA PHE A 298 11.34 -28.43 -16.11
C PHE A 298 11.07 -29.58 -15.14
N THR A 299 10.02 -29.45 -14.31
CA THR A 299 9.62 -30.53 -13.39
C THR A 299 9.26 -31.80 -14.18
N SER A 300 8.50 -31.67 -15.26
CA SER A 300 8.14 -32.80 -16.14
C SER A 300 9.37 -33.44 -16.77
N ALA A 301 10.33 -32.66 -17.25
CA ALA A 301 11.59 -33.17 -17.82
C ALA A 301 12.42 -33.95 -16.81
N ILE A 302 12.51 -33.46 -15.56
CA ILE A 302 13.19 -34.17 -14.47
C ILE A 302 12.51 -35.52 -14.18
N ILE A 303 11.17 -35.55 -14.07
CA ILE A 303 10.43 -36.79 -13.82
C ILE A 303 10.66 -37.79 -14.95
N SER A 304 10.61 -37.36 -16.23
CA SER A 304 10.87 -38.20 -17.39
C SER A 304 12.30 -38.76 -17.40
N HIS A 305 13.30 -37.98 -16.95
CA HIS A 305 14.67 -38.47 -16.85
C HIS A 305 14.83 -39.65 -15.88
N PHE A 306 14.03 -39.68 -14.82
CA PHE A 306 14.04 -40.75 -13.81
C PHE A 306 12.95 -41.82 -14.02
N GLU A 307 12.29 -41.82 -15.17
CA GLU A 307 11.16 -42.75 -15.48
C GLU A 307 11.54 -44.22 -15.29
N SER A 308 12.72 -44.62 -15.77
CA SER A 308 13.20 -46.02 -15.65
C SER A 308 13.39 -46.46 -14.17
N ALA A 309 13.81 -45.54 -13.29
CA ALA A 309 13.93 -45.83 -11.87
C ALA A 309 12.57 -45.91 -11.21
N LEU A 310 11.64 -45.01 -11.56
CA LEU A 310 10.26 -45.01 -11.05
C LEU A 310 9.46 -46.19 -11.55
N ALA A 311 9.68 -46.69 -12.77
CA ALA A 311 9.02 -47.85 -13.34
C ALA A 311 9.30 -49.14 -12.55
N SER A 312 10.45 -49.24 -11.91
CA SER A 312 10.80 -50.37 -11.03
C SER A 312 9.91 -50.48 -9.79
N VAL A 313 9.37 -49.34 -9.30
CA VAL A 313 8.46 -49.27 -8.14
C VAL A 313 7.36 -48.23 -8.44
N ILE A 314 6.41 -48.58 -9.28
CA ILE A 314 5.35 -47.70 -9.77
C ILE A 314 4.61 -46.94 -8.67
N VAL A 315 4.44 -47.58 -7.49
CA VAL A 315 3.77 -46.98 -6.33
C VAL A 315 4.45 -45.70 -5.88
N LEU A 316 5.76 -45.50 -6.11
CA LEU A 316 6.46 -44.26 -5.72
C LEU A 316 5.98 -43.05 -6.50
N SER A 317 5.61 -43.25 -7.77
CA SER A 317 5.15 -42.13 -8.62
C SER A 317 3.86 -41.50 -8.09
N SER A 318 2.99 -42.27 -7.42
CA SER A 318 1.74 -41.74 -6.84
C SER A 318 1.97 -40.81 -5.63
N PHE A 319 3.17 -40.81 -5.04
CA PHE A 319 3.50 -39.92 -3.91
C PHE A 319 4.22 -38.63 -4.34
N ILE A 320 4.60 -38.49 -5.61
CA ILE A 320 5.28 -37.27 -6.13
C ILE A 320 4.42 -36.03 -5.89
N PRO A 321 3.12 -35.98 -6.21
CA PRO A 321 2.31 -34.77 -5.97
C PRO A 321 2.23 -34.40 -4.48
N MET A 322 2.16 -35.39 -3.59
CA MET A 322 2.14 -35.17 -2.14
C MET A 322 3.46 -34.56 -1.65
N ILE A 323 4.61 -35.10 -2.10
CA ILE A 323 5.95 -34.64 -1.67
C ILE A 323 6.21 -33.22 -2.21
N THR A 324 5.95 -32.99 -3.49
CA THR A 324 6.15 -31.68 -4.11
C THR A 324 5.22 -30.62 -3.50
N GLY A 325 3.94 -30.98 -3.26
CA GLY A 325 2.98 -30.09 -2.62
C GLY A 325 3.35 -29.70 -1.19
N THR A 326 3.75 -30.68 -0.41
CA THR A 326 4.19 -30.40 0.96
C THR A 326 5.48 -29.58 0.98
N GLY A 327 6.42 -29.87 0.07
CA GLY A 327 7.63 -29.07 -0.09
C GLY A 327 7.34 -27.64 -0.50
N GLY A 328 6.49 -27.42 -1.50
CA GLY A 328 6.05 -26.09 -1.95
C GLY A 328 5.43 -25.28 -0.80
N ASN A 329 4.46 -25.87 -0.09
CA ASN A 329 3.82 -25.21 1.07
C ASN A 329 4.83 -24.87 2.16
N ALA A 330 5.78 -25.76 2.45
CA ALA A 330 6.81 -25.51 3.47
C ALA A 330 7.77 -24.39 3.05
N GLY A 331 8.15 -24.35 1.78
CA GLY A 331 8.98 -23.29 1.21
C GLY A 331 8.28 -21.95 1.22
N SER A 332 7.01 -21.91 0.80
CA SER A 332 6.17 -20.70 0.80
C SER A 332 6.02 -20.11 2.21
N GLN A 333 5.75 -20.93 3.22
CA GLN A 333 5.66 -20.46 4.61
C GLN A 333 6.96 -19.81 5.10
N ALA A 334 8.12 -20.39 4.74
CA ALA A 334 9.40 -19.82 5.11
C ALA A 334 9.68 -18.51 4.34
N SER A 335 9.34 -18.47 3.06
CA SER A 335 9.49 -17.28 2.21
C SER A 335 8.68 -16.09 2.75
N VAL A 336 7.36 -16.26 2.98
CA VAL A 336 6.51 -15.20 3.54
C VAL A 336 7.03 -14.67 4.87
N SER A 337 7.46 -15.58 5.76
CA SER A 337 7.99 -15.16 7.06
C SER A 337 9.26 -14.31 6.93
N VAL A 338 10.12 -14.63 5.97
CA VAL A 338 11.37 -13.90 5.71
C VAL A 338 11.10 -12.59 4.98
N ILE A 339 10.19 -12.58 3.98
CA ILE A 339 9.78 -11.38 3.26
C ILE A 339 9.24 -10.36 4.25
N ARG A 340 8.26 -10.75 5.07
CA ARG A 340 7.70 -9.86 6.09
C ARG A 340 8.75 -9.31 7.04
N ALA A 341 9.69 -10.13 7.49
CA ALA A 341 10.74 -9.67 8.39
C ALA A 341 11.75 -8.73 7.69
N LEU A 342 11.90 -8.83 6.36
CA LEU A 342 12.67 -7.89 5.54
C LEU A 342 11.94 -6.57 5.39
N SER A 343 10.66 -6.58 5.02
CA SER A 343 9.83 -5.36 4.88
C SER A 343 9.75 -4.58 6.20
N LEU A 344 9.58 -5.26 7.34
CA LEU A 344 9.60 -4.63 8.66
C LEU A 344 11.00 -4.18 9.15
N GLY A 345 12.05 -4.43 8.36
CA GLY A 345 13.42 -4.11 8.75
C GLY A 345 14.00 -4.93 9.92
N GLU A 346 13.29 -5.99 10.38
CA GLU A 346 13.72 -6.85 11.48
C GLU A 346 14.99 -7.64 11.16
N ILE A 347 15.19 -8.00 9.89
CA ILE A 347 16.35 -8.72 9.39
C ILE A 347 16.96 -7.99 8.21
N LYS A 348 18.29 -8.17 8.06
CA LYS A 348 19.07 -7.67 6.91
C LYS A 348 19.88 -8.82 6.32
N PHE A 349 20.42 -8.67 5.12
CA PHE A 349 21.22 -9.71 4.47
C PHE A 349 22.40 -10.21 5.33
N CYS A 350 23.00 -9.34 6.16
CA CYS A 350 24.05 -9.75 7.09
C CYS A 350 23.58 -10.80 8.11
N ASN A 351 22.26 -10.92 8.34
CA ASN A 351 21.67 -11.92 9.23
C ASN A 351 21.37 -13.26 8.53
N ALA A 352 21.67 -13.41 7.23
CA ALA A 352 21.30 -14.58 6.41
C ALA A 352 21.67 -15.92 7.07
N VAL A 353 22.90 -16.04 7.58
CA VAL A 353 23.35 -17.28 8.23
C VAL A 353 22.50 -17.60 9.48
N LYS A 354 22.13 -16.59 10.25
CA LYS A 354 21.30 -16.78 11.45
C LYS A 354 19.87 -17.21 11.09
N VAL A 355 19.31 -16.60 10.04
CA VAL A 355 17.98 -16.92 9.50
C VAL A 355 17.97 -18.35 8.97
N LEU A 356 18.92 -18.70 8.11
CA LEU A 356 19.04 -20.06 7.55
C LEU A 356 19.23 -21.11 8.64
N TRP A 357 20.03 -20.83 9.67
CA TRP A 357 20.21 -21.74 10.79
C TRP A 357 18.93 -21.91 11.63
N LYS A 358 18.14 -20.84 11.79
CA LYS A 358 16.83 -20.88 12.43
C LYS A 358 15.85 -21.72 11.61
N GLU A 359 15.71 -21.47 10.32
CA GLU A 359 14.84 -22.20 9.42
C GLU A 359 15.25 -23.66 9.25
N PHE A 360 16.56 -23.97 9.24
CA PHE A 360 17.04 -25.35 9.25
C PHE A 360 16.55 -26.15 10.46
N ARG A 361 16.60 -25.58 11.65
CA ARG A 361 16.08 -26.24 12.86
C ARG A 361 14.57 -26.42 12.81
N VAL A 362 13.85 -25.41 12.33
CA VAL A 362 12.40 -25.46 12.14
C VAL A 362 12.03 -26.52 11.09
N SER A 363 12.81 -26.61 9.99
CA SER A 363 12.56 -27.61 8.95
C SER A 363 12.74 -29.05 9.41
N ILE A 364 13.71 -29.32 10.29
CA ILE A 364 13.88 -30.63 10.90
C ILE A 364 12.67 -31.00 11.75
N LEU A 365 12.20 -30.10 12.61
CA LEU A 365 11.02 -30.34 13.45
C LEU A 365 9.77 -30.58 12.61
N CYS A 366 9.49 -29.73 11.63
CA CYS A 366 8.36 -29.90 10.71
C CYS A 366 8.51 -31.18 9.89
N GLY A 367 9.71 -31.43 9.34
CA GLY A 367 9.99 -32.60 8.51
C GLY A 367 9.78 -33.92 9.26
N VAL A 368 10.30 -34.04 10.48
CA VAL A 368 10.15 -35.25 11.30
C VAL A 368 8.68 -35.45 11.69
N THR A 369 7.99 -34.39 12.10
CA THR A 369 6.56 -34.45 12.48
C THR A 369 5.69 -34.89 11.29
N LEU A 370 5.86 -34.26 10.14
CA LEU A 370 5.09 -34.57 8.93
C LEU A 370 5.45 -35.96 8.37
N ALA A 371 6.73 -36.36 8.41
CA ALA A 371 7.16 -37.69 8.02
C ALA A 371 6.58 -38.79 8.90
N ALA A 372 6.55 -38.58 10.22
CA ALA A 372 5.94 -39.54 11.15
C ALA A 372 4.42 -39.66 10.89
N ALA A 373 3.71 -38.56 10.77
CA ALA A 373 2.28 -38.55 10.46
C ALA A 373 1.99 -39.24 9.12
N ASN A 374 2.78 -38.91 8.09
CA ASN A 374 2.65 -39.53 6.77
C ASN A 374 2.98 -41.03 6.79
N PHE A 375 4.01 -41.43 7.51
CA PHE A 375 4.36 -42.86 7.64
C PHE A 375 3.22 -43.65 8.23
N ILE A 376 2.59 -43.17 9.32
CA ILE A 376 1.41 -43.78 9.92
C ILE A 376 0.26 -43.86 8.90
N LYS A 377 -0.02 -42.76 8.21
CA LYS A 377 -1.05 -42.74 7.14
C LYS A 377 -0.77 -43.78 6.07
N LEU A 378 0.47 -43.86 5.58
CA LEU A 378 0.87 -44.81 4.54
C LEU A 378 0.68 -46.26 4.99
N MET A 379 1.03 -46.60 6.23
CA MET A 379 0.87 -47.93 6.74
C MET A 379 -0.60 -48.37 6.93
N ILE A 380 -1.47 -47.42 7.27
CA ILE A 380 -2.89 -47.71 7.52
C ILE A 380 -3.69 -47.79 6.22
N PHE A 381 -3.50 -46.78 5.30
CA PHE A 381 -4.40 -46.59 4.17
C PHE A 381 -3.79 -46.99 2.82
N ASP A 382 -2.53 -46.58 2.54
CA ASP A 382 -2.01 -46.64 1.17
C ASP A 382 -1.24 -47.93 0.88
N LEU A 383 -0.55 -48.48 1.86
CA LEU A 383 0.37 -49.60 1.71
C LEU A 383 -0.08 -50.85 2.44
N ASN A 384 -1.25 -50.85 3.04
CA ASN A 384 -1.78 -52.01 3.80
C ASN A 384 -1.85 -53.25 2.90
N GLY A 385 -1.16 -54.33 3.33
CA GLY A 385 -1.12 -55.59 2.58
C GLY A 385 -0.23 -55.61 1.31
N LYS A 386 0.53 -54.55 1.03
CA LYS A 386 1.46 -54.54 -0.13
C LYS A 386 2.83 -55.10 0.27
N GLU A 387 3.48 -55.77 -0.69
CA GLU A 387 4.88 -56.21 -0.52
C GLU A 387 5.80 -54.99 -0.37
N ASN A 388 6.79 -55.10 0.50
CA ASN A 388 7.75 -54.04 0.81
C ASN A 388 7.14 -52.73 1.34
N ALA A 389 5.93 -52.72 1.90
CA ALA A 389 5.24 -51.56 2.43
C ALA A 389 6.09 -50.71 3.38
N LEU A 390 6.80 -51.38 4.32
CA LEU A 390 7.65 -50.71 5.29
C LEU A 390 8.83 -49.96 4.63
N PHE A 391 9.46 -50.58 3.63
CA PHE A 391 10.56 -49.97 2.90
C PHE A 391 10.11 -48.75 2.08
N ILE A 392 9.00 -48.92 1.35
CA ILE A 392 8.39 -47.81 0.55
C ILE A 392 7.98 -46.63 1.47
N GLY A 393 7.32 -46.95 2.59
CA GLY A 393 6.93 -45.91 3.58
C GLY A 393 8.10 -45.17 4.17
N LEU A 394 9.22 -45.87 4.45
CA LEU A 394 10.44 -45.26 4.95
C LEU A 394 11.12 -44.35 3.89
N VAL A 395 11.22 -44.82 2.65
CA VAL A 395 11.78 -44.04 1.56
C VAL A 395 10.96 -42.74 1.34
N VAL A 396 9.64 -42.85 1.26
CA VAL A 396 8.76 -41.68 1.07
C VAL A 396 8.90 -40.69 2.22
N SER A 397 8.95 -41.19 3.46
CA SER A 397 9.08 -40.36 4.66
C SER A 397 10.43 -39.63 4.73
N LEU A 398 11.54 -40.32 4.43
CA LEU A 398 12.86 -39.71 4.37
C LEU A 398 12.96 -38.68 3.26
N THR A 399 12.40 -38.99 2.08
CA THR A 399 12.32 -38.02 0.96
C THR A 399 11.55 -36.77 1.36
N LEU A 400 10.43 -36.92 2.09
CA LEU A 400 9.62 -35.81 2.57
C LEU A 400 10.42 -34.91 3.52
N ILE A 401 11.21 -35.48 4.46
CA ILE A 401 12.09 -34.70 5.34
C ILE A 401 13.10 -33.89 4.51
N GLY A 402 13.79 -34.56 3.58
CA GLY A 402 14.78 -33.91 2.71
C GLY A 402 14.16 -32.76 1.88
N THR A 403 12.99 -33.01 1.31
CA THR A 403 12.24 -32.00 0.53
C THR A 403 11.87 -30.79 1.38
N ILE A 404 11.36 -30.98 2.58
CA ILE A 404 10.97 -29.88 3.49
C ILE A 404 12.19 -29.05 3.90
N ILE A 405 13.34 -29.70 4.20
CA ILE A 405 14.57 -29.00 4.56
C ILE A 405 15.04 -28.14 3.38
N MET A 406 15.15 -28.71 2.19
CA MET A 406 15.58 -27.98 1.00
C MET A 406 14.64 -26.85 0.65
N ALA A 407 13.33 -27.11 0.65
CA ALA A 407 12.32 -26.10 0.32
C ALA A 407 12.33 -24.91 1.28
N LYS A 408 12.43 -25.14 2.59
CA LYS A 408 12.50 -24.07 3.58
C LYS A 408 13.81 -23.27 3.49
N LEU A 409 14.93 -23.93 3.27
CA LEU A 409 16.21 -23.23 3.12
C LEU A 409 16.25 -22.36 1.85
N ILE A 410 15.78 -22.89 0.72
CA ILE A 410 15.72 -22.15 -0.54
C ILE A 410 14.70 -21.01 -0.42
N GLY A 411 13.50 -21.31 0.11
CA GLY A 411 12.43 -20.32 0.32
C GLY A 411 12.83 -19.17 1.24
N SER A 412 13.70 -19.42 2.23
CA SER A 412 14.23 -18.36 3.10
C SER A 412 15.38 -17.58 2.49
N PHE A 413 16.21 -18.23 1.68
CA PHE A 413 17.41 -17.63 1.12
C PHE A 413 17.12 -16.72 -0.07
N LEU A 414 16.22 -17.13 -0.96
CA LEU A 414 15.92 -16.40 -2.20
C LEU A 414 15.44 -14.96 -1.96
N PRO A 415 14.48 -14.69 -1.04
CA PRO A 415 14.05 -13.33 -0.76
C PRO A 415 15.18 -12.43 -0.23
N MET A 416 16.07 -12.98 0.59
CA MET A 416 17.22 -12.23 1.11
C MET A 416 18.21 -11.85 0.01
N VAL A 417 18.40 -12.72 -0.98
CA VAL A 417 19.25 -12.44 -2.15
C VAL A 417 18.60 -11.38 -3.03
N ALA A 418 17.29 -11.49 -3.31
CA ALA A 418 16.54 -10.51 -4.10
C ALA A 418 16.66 -9.11 -3.49
N HIS A 419 16.35 -8.97 -2.22
CA HIS A 419 16.49 -7.70 -1.49
C HIS A 419 17.91 -7.14 -1.57
N LYS A 420 18.95 -7.99 -1.52
CA LYS A 420 20.35 -7.54 -1.65
C LYS A 420 20.69 -6.99 -3.03
N ILE A 421 20.11 -7.54 -4.09
CA ILE A 421 20.37 -7.08 -5.47
C ILE A 421 19.39 -6.00 -5.93
N GLY A 422 18.54 -5.49 -5.03
CA GLY A 422 17.58 -4.43 -5.33
C GLY A 422 16.34 -4.91 -6.11
N VAL A 423 16.03 -6.21 -6.04
CA VAL A 423 14.81 -6.79 -6.59
C VAL A 423 13.83 -7.00 -5.45
N ASP A 424 12.57 -6.60 -5.66
CA ASP A 424 11.52 -6.77 -4.67
C ASP A 424 11.38 -8.27 -4.28
N PRO A 425 11.57 -8.61 -2.99
CA PRO A 425 11.49 -9.99 -2.53
C PRO A 425 10.08 -10.58 -2.66
N CYS A 426 9.01 -9.79 -2.71
CA CYS A 426 7.64 -10.24 -2.86
C CYS A 426 7.42 -10.97 -4.19
N LEU A 427 8.12 -10.58 -5.25
CA LEU A 427 8.09 -11.25 -6.55
C LEU A 427 8.60 -12.70 -6.52
N LEU A 428 9.37 -13.10 -5.53
CA LEU A 428 9.94 -14.45 -5.42
C LEU A 428 9.08 -15.43 -4.61
N TYR A 429 8.00 -14.97 -4.02
CA TYR A 429 7.09 -15.83 -3.24
C TYR A 429 6.33 -16.83 -4.10
N THR A 430 6.18 -16.58 -5.38
CA THR A 430 5.40 -17.38 -6.31
C THR A 430 6.06 -18.73 -6.61
N SER A 431 5.98 -19.63 -5.64
CA SER A 431 6.21 -21.05 -5.86
C SER A 431 4.89 -21.69 -6.32
N PRO A 432 4.88 -22.45 -7.43
CA PRO A 432 3.67 -23.11 -7.88
C PRO A 432 3.19 -24.07 -6.78
N SER A 433 2.04 -23.77 -6.18
CA SER A 433 1.37 -24.71 -5.30
C SER A 433 0.81 -25.84 -6.18
N PRO A 434 0.98 -27.13 -5.77
CA PRO A 434 0.37 -28.24 -6.49
C PRO A 434 -1.16 -28.20 -6.54
N ARG A 435 -1.81 -27.32 -5.77
CA ARG A 435 -3.26 -27.06 -5.88
C ARG A 435 -3.62 -26.42 -7.21
N ASP A 436 -2.69 -25.71 -7.85
CA ASP A 436 -2.90 -25.08 -9.15
C ASP A 436 -2.78 -26.07 -10.31
N LEU A 437 -2.32 -27.29 -10.05
CA LEU A 437 -2.18 -28.38 -11.01
C LEU A 437 -3.30 -29.45 -10.90
N SER A 438 -4.28 -29.28 -10.03
CA SER A 438 -5.34 -30.26 -9.77
C SER A 438 -6.72 -29.89 -10.32
N THR A 439 -6.78 -28.96 -11.28
CA THR A 439 -8.00 -28.68 -12.05
C THR A 439 -7.87 -29.18 -13.48
#